data_d144ebeb22f7b1d7d71b6cc1497f594e
#
_entry.id   d144ebeb22f7b1d7d71b6cc1497f594e
#
_cell.length_a   1.000
_cell.length_b   1.000
_cell.length_c   1.000
_cell.angle_alpha   90.00
_cell.angle_beta   90.00
_cell.angle_gamma   90.00
#
_symmetry.space_group_name_H-M   'P 1'
#
loop_
_entity.id
_entity.type
_entity.pdbx_description
1 polymer ?
#
loop_
_entity_poly.entity_id
_entity_poly.type
_entity_poly.pdbx_seq_one_letter_code
_entity_poly.pdbx_strand_id
1 'polypeptide(L)'
;VSVVVMKELDEIKIENIIDKKIFYTDIFWDRYFLNEKIVTLLTKLFSFNKLKNLNYNILGAATVSEAYKIKEYLFDSKQSDGKKFINTGTIDPFTSLWGLKPTQYIKDSYLYPKIAESDIYTINATRLAQANSNKIIVAGMSKFIEAFYDDGKYLAGKSTGIILGESEELIFLTGVLNSKLVAFYVTSFFHSLKMAGGFLNISKEILKNLPIQNNSQNEQKPFIGLVAQILTAKKDNPQADTIALEVEIDQLVYKLYGLTDEEIAIVEESVG
;
A
#
# COMPACT_ATOMS: atom_id res chain seq x y z
N VAL A 1 -18.14 -17.09 23.45
CA VAL A 1 -17.34 -16.21 24.29
C VAL A 1 -17.84 -14.81 24.11
N SER A 2 -18.18 -14.14 25.20
CA SER A 2 -18.55 -12.71 25.16
C SER A 2 -17.28 -11.88 25.17
N VAL A 3 -17.13 -10.98 24.21
CA VAL A 3 -16.07 -9.97 24.23
C VAL A 3 -16.58 -8.78 25.02
N VAL A 4 -15.88 -8.46 26.11
CA VAL A 4 -16.23 -7.39 27.01
C VAL A 4 -15.19 -6.29 26.87
N VAL A 5 -15.60 -5.10 26.45
CA VAL A 5 -14.74 -3.93 26.44
C VAL A 5 -15.05 -3.13 27.71
N MET A 6 -14.05 -2.99 28.58
CA MET A 6 -14.12 -2.10 29.74
C MET A 6 -13.71 -0.69 29.29
N LYS A 7 -14.67 0.23 29.26
CA LYS A 7 -14.39 1.67 29.02
C LYS A 7 -14.00 2.41 30.29
N GLU A 8 -14.56 2.03 31.43
CA GLU A 8 -14.21 2.50 32.78
C GLU A 8 -14.38 1.35 33.77
N LEU A 9 -13.76 1.45 34.94
CA LEU A 9 -13.75 0.39 35.97
C LEU A 9 -15.15 -0.07 36.42
N ASP A 10 -16.19 0.73 36.18
CA ASP A 10 -17.56 0.49 36.66
C ASP A 10 -18.58 0.18 35.54
N GLU A 11 -18.21 0.23 34.26
CA GLU A 11 -19.11 -0.11 33.15
C GLU A 11 -18.56 -1.24 32.31
N ILE A 12 -19.17 -2.42 32.41
CA ILE A 12 -18.93 -3.56 31.53
C ILE A 12 -19.94 -3.50 30.38
N LYS A 13 -19.49 -3.18 29.19
CA LYS A 13 -20.32 -3.23 28.00
C LYS A 13 -19.94 -4.45 27.16
N ILE A 14 -20.91 -5.36 26.95
CA ILE A 14 -20.73 -6.48 26.02
C ILE A 14 -20.94 -5.94 24.60
N GLU A 15 -19.88 -5.86 23.81
CA GLU A 15 -19.95 -5.34 22.44
C GLU A 15 -20.15 -6.44 21.40
N ASN A 16 -19.61 -7.65 21.64
CA ASN A 16 -19.75 -8.78 20.70
C ASN A 16 -19.86 -10.14 21.40
N ILE A 17 -20.64 -11.04 20.83
CA ILE A 17 -20.67 -12.45 21.20
C ILE A 17 -20.01 -13.25 20.07
N ILE A 18 -18.86 -13.87 20.35
CA ILE A 18 -18.04 -14.55 19.37
C ILE A 18 -18.04 -16.05 19.63
N ASP A 19 -18.18 -16.87 18.56
CA ASP A 19 -18.03 -18.34 18.68
C ASP A 19 -16.61 -18.65 19.13
N LYS A 20 -16.49 -19.52 20.14
CA LYS A 20 -15.21 -19.96 20.71
C LYS A 20 -14.26 -20.54 19.66
N LYS A 21 -14.79 -21.15 18.58
CA LYS A 21 -13.99 -21.71 17.49
C LYS A 21 -13.16 -20.63 16.76
N ILE A 22 -13.67 -19.41 16.66
CA ILE A 22 -12.99 -18.31 15.95
C ILE A 22 -11.64 -18.00 16.61
N PHE A 23 -11.53 -18.04 17.94
CA PHE A 23 -10.27 -17.80 18.65
C PHE A 23 -9.17 -18.84 18.33
N TYR A 24 -9.55 -20.03 17.88
CA TYR A 24 -8.59 -21.09 17.55
C TYR A 24 -8.24 -21.13 16.06
N THR A 25 -9.07 -20.53 15.19
CA THR A 25 -8.94 -20.63 13.74
C THR A 25 -8.56 -19.32 13.08
N ASP A 26 -8.83 -18.18 13.73
CA ASP A 26 -8.56 -16.85 13.20
C ASP A 26 -7.40 -16.21 13.95
N ILE A 27 -6.27 -16.00 13.25
CA ILE A 27 -5.08 -15.36 13.81
C ILE A 27 -5.29 -13.83 14.03
N PHE A 28 -6.34 -13.26 13.45
CA PHE A 28 -6.69 -11.85 13.60
C PHE A 28 -7.98 -11.65 14.41
N TRP A 29 -8.16 -12.47 15.46
CA TRP A 29 -9.35 -12.44 16.33
C TRP A 29 -9.54 -11.09 17.05
N ASP A 30 -8.50 -10.27 17.19
CA ASP A 30 -8.51 -8.94 17.79
C ASP A 30 -9.48 -7.96 17.12
N ARG A 31 -9.78 -8.15 15.83
CA ARG A 31 -10.79 -7.35 15.11
C ARG A 31 -12.19 -7.43 15.73
N TYR A 32 -12.50 -8.51 16.45
CA TYR A 32 -13.80 -8.67 17.12
C TYR A 32 -13.99 -7.78 18.36
N PHE A 33 -12.95 -7.06 18.77
CA PHE A 33 -13.07 -5.96 19.73
C PHE A 33 -13.53 -4.64 19.09
N LEU A 34 -13.62 -4.58 17.76
CA LEU A 34 -14.13 -3.43 17.04
C LEU A 34 -15.67 -3.39 17.10
N ASN A 35 -16.24 -2.24 16.75
CA ASN A 35 -17.68 -2.08 16.64
C ASN A 35 -18.29 -3.12 15.68
N GLU A 36 -19.47 -3.65 15.98
CA GLU A 36 -20.16 -4.70 15.22
C GLU A 36 -20.30 -4.36 13.72
N LYS A 37 -20.62 -3.09 13.40
CA LYS A 37 -20.73 -2.64 11.99
C LYS A 37 -19.39 -2.73 11.25
N ILE A 38 -18.30 -2.37 11.92
CA ILE A 38 -16.93 -2.50 11.36
C ILE A 38 -16.62 -3.97 11.15
N VAL A 39 -16.92 -4.85 12.10
CA VAL A 39 -16.69 -6.30 12.00
C VAL A 39 -17.47 -6.89 10.82
N THR A 40 -18.72 -6.49 10.64
CA THR A 40 -19.57 -6.93 9.53
C THR A 40 -18.96 -6.52 8.18
N LEU A 41 -18.56 -5.26 8.04
CA LEU A 41 -17.91 -4.77 6.81
C LEU A 41 -16.57 -5.47 6.54
N LEU A 42 -15.73 -5.65 7.56
CA LEU A 42 -14.47 -6.38 7.43
C LEU A 42 -14.70 -7.84 7.01
N THR A 43 -15.75 -8.50 7.52
CA THR A 43 -16.12 -9.86 7.15
C THR A 43 -16.55 -9.92 5.68
N LYS A 44 -17.36 -8.96 5.22
CA LYS A 44 -17.72 -8.80 3.81
C LYS A 44 -16.47 -8.63 2.94
N LEU A 45 -15.58 -7.71 3.30
CA LEU A 45 -14.35 -7.46 2.54
C LEU A 45 -13.40 -8.68 2.57
N PHE A 46 -13.34 -9.41 3.67
CA PHE A 46 -12.54 -10.63 3.77
C PHE A 46 -13.01 -11.73 2.83
N SER A 47 -14.26 -11.74 2.39
CA SER A 47 -14.79 -12.73 1.45
C SER A 47 -14.30 -12.53 0.00
N PHE A 48 -13.79 -11.35 -0.35
CA PHE A 48 -13.25 -11.09 -1.69
C PHE A 48 -11.92 -11.82 -1.92
N ASN A 49 -11.56 -11.99 -3.19
CA ASN A 49 -10.28 -12.57 -3.58
C ASN A 49 -9.12 -11.81 -2.92
N LYS A 50 -8.04 -12.53 -2.64
CA LYS A 50 -6.82 -11.91 -2.13
C LYS A 50 -5.88 -11.57 -3.28
N LEU A 51 -5.14 -10.47 -3.15
CA LEU A 51 -4.20 -10.02 -4.18
C LEU A 51 -3.24 -11.14 -4.62
N LYS A 52 -2.83 -12.02 -3.71
CA LYS A 52 -1.98 -13.20 -4.02
C LYS A 52 -2.62 -14.21 -4.98
N ASN A 53 -3.94 -14.20 -5.13
CA ASN A 53 -4.68 -15.12 -6.00
C ASN A 53 -4.92 -14.53 -7.40
N LEU A 54 -4.50 -13.29 -7.62
CA LEU A 54 -4.56 -12.60 -8.90
C LEU A 54 -3.21 -12.70 -9.62
N ASN A 55 -3.18 -12.32 -10.88
CA ASN A 55 -1.98 -12.44 -11.73
C ASN A 55 -0.94 -11.35 -11.48
N TYR A 56 -0.55 -11.17 -10.21
CA TYR A 56 0.49 -10.23 -9.80
C TYR A 56 1.64 -10.94 -9.11
N ASN A 57 2.87 -10.47 -9.34
CA ASN A 57 4.03 -10.96 -8.61
C ASN A 57 4.41 -9.99 -7.48
N ILE A 58 4.11 -10.35 -6.24
CA ILE A 58 4.29 -9.52 -5.05
C ILE A 58 5.61 -9.90 -4.37
N LEU A 59 6.53 -8.94 -4.30
CA LEU A 59 7.91 -9.16 -3.86
C LEU A 59 8.35 -8.10 -2.84
N GLY A 60 9.35 -8.44 -2.03
CA GLY A 60 10.17 -7.45 -1.35
C GLY A 60 11.21 -6.88 -2.31
N ALA A 61 11.51 -5.60 -2.20
CA ALA A 61 12.40 -4.93 -3.14
C ALA A 61 13.88 -5.33 -3.00
N ALA A 62 14.35 -5.63 -1.79
CA ALA A 62 15.72 -6.10 -1.55
C ALA A 62 15.82 -6.92 -0.26
N THR A 63 16.79 -7.79 -0.19
CA THR A 63 17.19 -8.48 1.04
C THR A 63 18.06 -7.60 1.93
N VAL A 64 18.36 -8.03 3.16
CA VAL A 64 19.22 -7.30 4.08
C VAL A 64 20.63 -7.16 3.51
N SER A 65 21.21 -8.22 2.96
CA SER A 65 22.57 -8.20 2.39
C SER A 65 22.64 -7.32 1.14
N GLU A 66 21.63 -7.36 0.27
CA GLU A 66 21.55 -6.47 -0.89
C GLU A 66 21.43 -5.00 -0.47
N ALA A 67 20.72 -4.71 0.62
CA ALA A 67 20.57 -3.34 1.10
C ALA A 67 21.91 -2.68 1.45
N TYR A 68 22.82 -3.41 2.12
CA TYR A 68 24.16 -2.90 2.41
C TYR A 68 24.99 -2.70 1.13
N LYS A 69 24.93 -3.65 0.19
CA LYS A 69 25.62 -3.50 -1.10
C LYS A 69 25.07 -2.33 -1.90
N ILE A 70 23.73 -2.16 -1.97
CA ILE A 70 23.12 -0.99 -2.61
C ILE A 70 23.69 0.31 -2.03
N LYS A 71 23.82 0.38 -0.70
CA LYS A 71 24.35 1.56 -0.03
C LYS A 71 25.77 1.93 -0.48
N GLU A 72 26.63 0.95 -0.72
CA GLU A 72 28.02 1.17 -1.14
C GLU A 72 28.11 1.85 -2.52
N TYR A 73 27.12 1.64 -3.39
CA TYR A 73 27.06 2.19 -4.74
C TYR A 73 26.12 3.40 -4.89
N LEU A 74 25.37 3.76 -3.83
CA LEU A 74 24.49 4.92 -3.88
C LEU A 74 25.32 6.22 -3.90
N PHE A 75 24.95 7.11 -4.80
CA PHE A 75 25.47 8.48 -4.85
C PHE A 75 24.32 9.50 -4.94
N ASP A 76 24.58 10.72 -4.50
CA ASP A 76 23.61 11.81 -4.49
C ASP A 76 23.92 12.80 -5.62
N SER A 77 23.15 12.73 -6.73
CA SER A 77 23.35 13.61 -7.88
C SER A 77 22.07 13.83 -8.69
N LYS A 78 21.73 15.08 -8.92
CA LYS A 78 20.62 15.45 -9.81
C LYS A 78 20.94 15.19 -11.28
N GLN A 79 22.21 15.43 -11.69
CA GLN A 79 22.65 15.51 -13.08
C GLN A 79 23.21 14.19 -13.65
N SER A 80 23.83 13.35 -12.81
CA SER A 80 24.47 12.12 -13.25
C SER A 80 23.44 11.10 -13.75
N ASP A 81 23.86 10.27 -14.69
CA ASP A 81 23.08 9.12 -15.15
C ASP A 81 22.97 8.04 -14.06
N GLY A 82 21.92 7.21 -14.18
CA GLY A 82 21.65 6.12 -13.25
C GLY A 82 20.18 5.99 -12.90
N LYS A 83 19.79 4.83 -12.37
CA LYS A 83 18.46 4.60 -11.81
C LYS A 83 18.27 5.45 -10.57
N LYS A 84 17.12 6.11 -10.48
CA LYS A 84 16.68 6.74 -9.24
C LYS A 84 16.50 5.68 -8.17
N PHE A 85 16.96 5.95 -6.97
CA PHE A 85 16.72 5.08 -5.83
C PHE A 85 15.62 5.66 -4.95
N ILE A 86 14.73 4.79 -4.42
CA ILE A 86 13.65 5.21 -3.55
C ILE A 86 13.51 4.29 -2.35
N ASN A 87 13.10 4.83 -1.22
CA ASN A 87 12.80 4.07 -0.01
C ASN A 87 11.53 4.61 0.66
N THR A 88 11.02 3.95 1.68
CA THR A 88 9.69 4.15 2.26
C THR A 88 9.32 5.61 2.56
N GLY A 89 10.24 6.41 3.07
CA GLY A 89 9.95 7.81 3.47
C GLY A 89 9.77 8.81 2.33
N THR A 90 9.95 8.40 1.08
CA THR A 90 9.83 9.23 -0.12
C THR A 90 8.82 8.70 -1.13
N ILE A 91 7.92 7.87 -0.65
CA ILE A 91 6.74 7.36 -1.39
C ILE A 91 5.52 8.08 -0.84
N ASP A 92 4.66 8.53 -1.74
CA ASP A 92 3.40 9.18 -1.44
C ASP A 92 2.31 8.60 -2.37
N PRO A 93 1.02 8.69 -2.06
CA PRO A 93 -0.02 8.23 -2.97
C PRO A 93 0.17 8.76 -4.39
N PHE A 94 0.20 7.84 -5.35
CA PHE A 94 0.37 8.09 -6.80
C PHE A 94 1.69 8.74 -7.21
N THR A 95 2.64 9.02 -6.31
CA THR A 95 3.86 9.74 -6.68
C THR A 95 5.07 9.37 -5.82
N SER A 96 6.23 9.78 -6.31
CA SER A 96 7.51 9.74 -5.61
C SER A 96 7.92 11.16 -5.21
N LEU A 97 8.37 11.32 -3.98
CA LEU A 97 8.95 12.57 -3.47
C LEU A 97 10.48 12.66 -3.70
N TRP A 98 11.01 11.88 -4.64
CA TRP A 98 12.43 11.89 -5.01
C TRP A 98 12.85 13.29 -5.47
N GLY A 99 13.89 13.84 -4.86
CA GLY A 99 14.37 15.20 -5.13
C GLY A 99 13.57 16.31 -4.44
N LEU A 100 12.50 15.99 -3.72
CA LEU A 100 11.73 16.93 -2.90
C LEU A 100 11.92 16.69 -1.41
N LYS A 101 12.03 15.40 -1.03
CA LYS A 101 12.23 14.98 0.35
C LYS A 101 13.46 14.07 0.42
N PRO A 102 14.33 14.26 1.42
CA PRO A 102 15.51 13.39 1.58
C PRO A 102 15.11 11.92 1.82
N THR A 103 15.70 11.02 1.05
CA THR A 103 15.62 9.57 1.24
C THR A 103 16.58 9.16 2.35
N GLN A 104 16.05 8.66 3.46
CA GLN A 104 16.85 8.07 4.52
C GLN A 104 17.20 6.62 4.15
N TYR A 105 18.48 6.27 4.15
CA TYR A 105 18.92 4.91 3.87
C TYR A 105 20.19 4.54 4.63
N ILE A 106 20.09 3.56 5.53
CA ILE A 106 21.18 3.02 6.37
C ILE A 106 22.08 4.15 6.95
N LYS A 107 21.48 4.98 7.81
CA LYS A 107 22.10 6.11 8.53
C LYS A 107 22.50 7.33 7.68
N ASP A 108 22.40 7.26 6.36
CA ASP A 108 22.68 8.38 5.46
C ASP A 108 21.40 8.96 4.87
N SER A 109 21.50 10.19 4.36
CA SER A 109 20.41 10.97 3.78
C SER A 109 20.83 11.47 2.40
N TYR A 110 19.97 11.27 1.41
CA TYR A 110 20.19 11.60 0.01
C TYR A 110 19.00 12.38 -0.54
N LEU A 111 19.22 13.48 -1.25
CA LEU A 111 18.13 14.22 -1.89
C LEU A 111 17.84 13.69 -3.31
N TYR A 112 18.87 13.33 -4.04
CA TYR A 112 18.82 12.79 -5.40
C TYR A 112 19.52 11.43 -5.50
N PRO A 113 19.13 10.43 -4.67
CA PRO A 113 19.84 9.16 -4.65
C PRO A 113 19.71 8.44 -5.99
N LYS A 114 20.85 8.00 -6.52
CA LYS A 114 20.99 7.22 -7.74
C LYS A 114 21.97 6.09 -7.57
N ILE A 115 21.88 5.13 -8.49
CA ILE A 115 22.81 4.00 -8.61
C ILE A 115 22.98 3.66 -10.09
N ALA A 116 24.21 3.36 -10.53
CA ALA A 116 24.45 2.94 -11.90
C ALA A 116 23.84 1.56 -12.17
N GLU A 117 23.35 1.34 -13.40
CA GLU A 117 22.72 0.05 -13.75
C GLU A 117 23.72 -1.12 -13.72
N SER A 118 24.99 -0.86 -14.05
CA SER A 118 26.08 -1.82 -13.91
C SER A 118 26.26 -2.30 -12.47
N ASP A 119 26.12 -1.39 -11.51
CA ASP A 119 26.27 -1.70 -10.08
C ASP A 119 25.06 -2.49 -9.57
N ILE A 120 23.85 -2.15 -10.03
CA ILE A 120 22.64 -2.94 -9.73
C ILE A 120 22.79 -4.36 -10.25
N TYR A 121 23.29 -4.52 -11.50
CA TYR A 121 23.53 -5.83 -12.09
C TYR A 121 24.56 -6.65 -11.30
N THR A 122 25.63 -5.99 -10.85
CA THR A 122 26.69 -6.61 -10.01
C THR A 122 26.15 -7.07 -8.66
N ILE A 123 25.23 -6.31 -8.06
CA ILE A 123 24.58 -6.69 -6.79
C ILE A 123 23.67 -7.90 -7.02
N ASN A 124 22.79 -7.83 -8.02
CA ASN A 124 21.84 -8.88 -8.36
C ASN A 124 21.13 -8.55 -9.69
N ALA A 125 21.34 -9.35 -10.72
CA ALA A 125 20.69 -9.19 -12.03
C ALA A 125 19.14 -9.14 -11.95
N THR A 126 18.53 -9.89 -11.01
CA THR A 126 17.08 -9.83 -10.78
C THR A 126 16.64 -8.44 -10.31
N ARG A 127 17.45 -7.72 -9.52
CA ARG A 127 17.14 -6.35 -9.07
C ARG A 127 17.18 -5.37 -10.23
N LEU A 128 18.12 -5.54 -11.17
CA LEU A 128 18.15 -4.72 -12.38
C LEU A 128 16.90 -4.98 -13.25
N ALA A 129 16.53 -6.25 -13.45
CA ALA A 129 15.30 -6.59 -14.18
C ALA A 129 14.07 -5.96 -13.54
N GLN A 130 13.92 -6.04 -12.19
CA GLN A 130 12.85 -5.41 -11.46
C GLN A 130 12.88 -3.87 -11.55
N ALA A 131 14.07 -3.26 -11.49
CA ALA A 131 14.23 -1.81 -11.62
C ALA A 131 13.76 -1.31 -13.00
N ASN A 132 13.94 -2.11 -14.04
CA ASN A 132 13.57 -1.81 -15.43
C ASN A 132 12.13 -2.20 -15.80
N SER A 133 11.42 -2.93 -14.93
CA SER A 133 10.06 -3.38 -15.20
C SER A 133 9.02 -2.37 -14.74
N ASN A 134 7.85 -2.38 -15.41
CA ASN A 134 6.65 -1.75 -14.88
C ASN A 134 6.28 -2.38 -13.53
N LYS A 135 5.99 -1.57 -12.54
CA LYS A 135 5.67 -2.03 -11.19
C LYS A 135 4.92 -0.99 -10.37
N ILE A 136 4.28 -1.44 -9.33
CA ILE A 136 3.87 -0.57 -8.22
C ILE A 136 4.94 -0.67 -7.14
N ILE A 137 5.37 0.47 -6.60
CA ILE A 137 6.23 0.56 -5.44
C ILE A 137 5.38 1.00 -4.26
N VAL A 138 5.44 0.25 -3.16
CA VAL A 138 4.63 0.45 -1.95
C VAL A 138 5.54 0.79 -0.79
N ALA A 139 5.20 1.81 -0.02
CA ALA A 139 5.90 2.15 1.21
C ALA A 139 5.79 1.01 2.23
N GLY A 140 6.91 0.55 2.77
CA GLY A 140 6.93 -0.55 3.74
C GLY A 140 6.60 -0.10 5.17
N MET A 141 6.49 1.20 5.43
CA MET A 141 6.09 1.75 6.72
C MET A 141 5.30 3.03 6.50
N SER A 142 4.00 2.99 6.77
CA SER A 142 3.07 4.12 6.67
C SER A 142 1.83 3.87 7.53
N LYS A 143 0.94 4.86 7.66
CA LYS A 143 -0.32 4.68 8.40
C LYS A 143 -1.35 3.87 7.61
N PHE A 144 -1.31 3.98 6.30
CA PHE A 144 -2.13 3.25 5.31
C PHE A 144 -1.29 2.93 4.08
N ILE A 145 -1.83 2.30 3.06
CA ILE A 145 -1.07 2.02 1.85
C ILE A 145 -0.74 3.34 1.14
N GLU A 146 0.54 3.56 0.89
CA GLU A 146 1.07 4.61 0.03
C GLU A 146 1.79 3.92 -1.12
N ALA A 147 1.30 4.10 -2.33
CA ALA A 147 1.78 3.37 -3.50
C ALA A 147 1.77 4.24 -4.75
N PHE A 148 2.76 4.04 -5.63
CA PHE A 148 2.77 4.68 -6.94
C PHE A 148 3.20 3.72 -8.04
N TYR A 149 2.71 3.97 -9.26
CA TYR A 149 3.11 3.25 -10.46
C TYR A 149 4.46 3.77 -10.98
N ASP A 150 5.37 2.87 -11.27
CA ASP A 150 6.69 3.14 -11.85
C ASP A 150 6.86 2.39 -13.18
N ASP A 151 7.21 3.12 -14.23
CA ASP A 151 7.48 2.63 -15.59
C ASP A 151 8.96 2.24 -15.79
N GLY A 152 9.60 1.69 -14.78
CA GLY A 152 10.98 1.21 -14.83
C GLY A 152 12.05 2.27 -14.57
N LYS A 153 11.75 3.32 -13.83
CA LYS A 153 12.68 4.42 -13.52
C LYS A 153 13.39 4.28 -12.19
N TYR A 154 12.84 3.47 -11.27
CA TYR A 154 13.31 3.39 -9.89
C TYR A 154 13.84 2.01 -9.52
N LEU A 155 14.95 2.01 -8.78
CA LEU A 155 15.34 0.91 -7.91
C LEU A 155 14.71 1.14 -6.54
N ALA A 156 13.92 0.19 -6.06
CA ALA A 156 13.26 0.24 -4.76
C ALA A 156 14.16 -0.32 -3.66
N GLY A 157 14.23 0.37 -2.53
CA GLY A 157 15.02 -0.03 -1.35
C GLY A 157 14.35 -1.10 -0.51
N LYS A 158 15.10 -1.69 0.43
CA LYS A 158 14.66 -2.82 1.26
C LYS A 158 13.36 -2.57 2.03
N SER A 159 13.11 -1.34 2.45
CA SER A 159 11.91 -0.99 3.24
C SER A 159 10.70 -0.69 2.35
N THR A 160 10.60 -1.32 1.19
CA THR A 160 9.47 -1.20 0.25
C THR A 160 8.99 -2.55 -0.24
N GLY A 161 7.73 -2.61 -0.64
CA GLY A 161 7.17 -3.70 -1.44
C GLY A 161 7.14 -3.34 -2.92
N ILE A 162 7.19 -4.34 -3.79
CA ILE A 162 6.96 -4.17 -5.23
C ILE A 162 5.92 -5.16 -5.73
N ILE A 163 5.08 -4.72 -6.66
CA ILE A 163 4.08 -5.54 -7.33
C ILE A 163 4.34 -5.41 -8.84
N LEU A 164 4.66 -6.53 -9.47
CA LEU A 164 4.88 -6.64 -10.92
C LEU A 164 3.62 -7.20 -11.59
N GLY A 165 3.32 -6.74 -12.80
CA GLY A 165 2.18 -7.16 -13.61
C GLY A 165 2.12 -6.40 -14.93
N GLU A 166 1.01 -6.54 -15.65
CA GLU A 166 0.75 -5.80 -16.87
C GLU A 166 0.44 -4.32 -16.55
N SER A 167 0.88 -3.41 -17.42
CA SER A 167 0.81 -1.95 -17.18
C SER A 167 -0.58 -1.45 -16.82
N GLU A 168 -1.61 -1.81 -17.58
CA GLU A 168 -2.98 -1.34 -17.35
C GLU A 168 -3.54 -1.88 -16.04
N GLU A 169 -3.28 -3.16 -15.74
CA GLU A 169 -3.66 -3.79 -14.48
C GLU A 169 -2.96 -3.13 -13.28
N LEU A 170 -1.67 -2.76 -13.43
CA LEU A 170 -0.93 -2.05 -12.37
C LEU A 170 -1.46 -0.63 -12.16
N ILE A 171 -1.85 0.09 -13.22
CA ILE A 171 -2.45 1.42 -13.11
C ILE A 171 -3.81 1.32 -12.37
N PHE A 172 -4.67 0.37 -12.75
CA PHE A 172 -5.92 0.09 -12.04
C PHE A 172 -5.65 -0.22 -10.57
N LEU A 173 -4.76 -1.16 -10.29
CA LEU A 173 -4.43 -1.58 -8.93
C LEU A 173 -3.85 -0.43 -8.10
N THR A 174 -3.09 0.50 -8.70
CA THR A 174 -2.57 1.69 -8.00
C THR A 174 -3.72 2.55 -7.46
N GLY A 175 -4.80 2.73 -8.23
CA GLY A 175 -6.01 3.43 -7.76
C GLY A 175 -6.67 2.71 -6.58
N VAL A 176 -6.87 1.40 -6.70
CA VAL A 176 -7.49 0.60 -5.63
C VAL A 176 -6.65 0.61 -4.34
N LEU A 177 -5.32 0.46 -4.45
CA LEU A 177 -4.42 0.42 -3.29
C LEU A 177 -4.40 1.73 -2.49
N ASN A 178 -4.50 2.88 -3.17
CA ASN A 178 -4.51 4.19 -2.52
C ASN A 178 -5.92 4.64 -2.07
N SER A 179 -6.96 3.83 -2.28
CA SER A 179 -8.33 4.18 -1.91
C SER A 179 -8.57 4.17 -0.40
N LYS A 180 -9.55 4.94 0.03
CA LYS A 180 -10.02 4.96 1.42
C LYS A 180 -10.52 3.58 1.88
N LEU A 181 -11.14 2.77 0.99
CA LEU A 181 -11.57 1.43 1.36
C LEU A 181 -10.40 0.53 1.74
N VAL A 182 -9.29 0.56 0.99
CA VAL A 182 -8.10 -0.22 1.33
C VAL A 182 -7.42 0.35 2.57
N ALA A 183 -7.38 1.67 2.74
CA ALA A 183 -6.89 2.31 3.96
C ALA A 183 -7.72 1.85 5.20
N PHE A 184 -9.05 1.89 5.12
CA PHE A 184 -9.95 1.36 6.14
C PHE A 184 -9.66 -0.12 6.45
N TYR A 185 -9.57 -0.96 5.41
CA TYR A 185 -9.31 -2.39 5.59
C TYR A 185 -7.99 -2.63 6.32
N VAL A 186 -6.92 -2.00 5.86
CA VAL A 186 -5.58 -2.19 6.43
C VAL A 186 -5.52 -1.71 7.88
N THR A 187 -6.08 -0.55 8.17
CA THR A 187 -6.03 0.04 9.50
C THR A 187 -6.94 -0.66 10.51
N SER A 188 -8.04 -1.26 10.06
CA SER A 188 -9.01 -1.94 10.92
C SER A 188 -8.69 -3.43 11.04
N PHE A 189 -8.40 -4.12 9.91
CA PHE A 189 -8.13 -5.56 9.91
C PHE A 189 -6.78 -5.92 10.57
N PHE A 190 -5.76 -5.06 10.39
CA PHE A 190 -4.43 -5.24 10.99
C PHE A 190 -4.22 -4.31 12.21
N HIS A 191 -5.30 -3.96 12.89
CA HIS A 191 -5.28 -3.00 14.01
C HIS A 191 -4.24 -3.36 15.08
N SER A 192 -4.14 -4.63 15.47
CA SER A 192 -3.18 -5.13 16.47
C SER A 192 -1.71 -5.02 16.05
N LEU A 193 -1.43 -4.86 14.75
CA LEU A 193 -0.08 -4.69 14.23
C LEU A 193 0.36 -3.23 14.17
N LYS A 194 -0.50 -2.29 14.56
CA LYS A 194 -0.13 -0.86 14.61
C LYS A 194 0.94 -0.61 15.66
N MET A 195 1.96 0.11 15.24
CA MET A 195 3.04 0.62 16.09
C MET A 195 2.68 2.00 16.67
N ALA A 196 3.54 2.52 17.55
CA ALA A 196 3.40 3.88 18.08
C ALA A 196 3.21 4.91 16.93
N GLY A 197 2.27 5.84 17.12
CA GLY A 197 1.90 6.83 16.10
C GLY A 197 0.96 6.30 15.00
N GLY A 198 0.44 5.07 15.12
CA GLY A 198 -0.50 4.46 14.17
C GLY A 198 0.15 3.90 12.90
N PHE A 199 1.47 3.81 12.85
CA PHE A 199 2.18 3.23 11.70
C PHE A 199 2.05 1.71 11.65
N LEU A 200 2.00 1.18 10.43
CA LEU A 200 2.00 -0.25 10.12
C LEU A 200 3.27 -0.61 9.33
N ASN A 201 3.83 -1.77 9.61
CA ASN A 201 4.81 -2.38 8.73
C ASN A 201 4.06 -3.08 7.58
N ILE A 202 3.97 -2.41 6.42
CA ILE A 202 3.28 -2.91 5.22
C ILE A 202 4.16 -4.00 4.58
N SER A 203 4.09 -5.19 5.17
CA SER A 203 4.85 -6.34 4.71
C SER A 203 4.27 -6.96 3.43
N LYS A 204 5.08 -7.76 2.75
CA LYS A 204 4.61 -8.57 1.62
C LYS A 204 3.38 -9.43 1.98
N GLU A 205 3.29 -9.92 3.21
CA GLU A 205 2.15 -10.75 3.64
C GLU A 205 0.88 -9.92 3.83
N ILE A 206 0.98 -8.67 4.28
CA ILE A 206 -0.16 -7.74 4.28
C ILE A 206 -0.63 -7.52 2.84
N LEU A 207 0.28 -7.15 1.93
CA LEU A 207 -0.07 -6.92 0.51
C LEU A 207 -0.75 -8.14 -0.12
N LYS A 208 -0.21 -9.34 0.09
CA LYS A 208 -0.77 -10.59 -0.42
C LYS A 208 -2.19 -10.87 0.04
N ASN A 209 -2.54 -10.43 1.23
CA ASN A 209 -3.84 -10.69 1.85
C ASN A 209 -4.84 -9.53 1.70
N LEU A 210 -4.51 -8.48 0.95
CA LEU A 210 -5.48 -7.43 0.62
C LEU A 210 -6.64 -8.02 -0.19
N PRO A 211 -7.89 -7.69 0.17
CA PRO A 211 -9.06 -8.11 -0.60
C PRO A 211 -9.15 -7.26 -1.87
N ILE A 212 -8.94 -7.86 -3.02
CA ILE A 212 -9.02 -7.18 -4.31
C ILE A 212 -10.09 -7.84 -5.15
N GLN A 213 -11.07 -7.04 -5.59
CA GLN A 213 -12.12 -7.51 -6.48
C GLN A 213 -11.52 -7.82 -7.86
N ASN A 214 -11.82 -9.01 -8.37
CA ASN A 214 -11.46 -9.38 -9.73
C ASN A 214 -12.43 -8.73 -10.73
N ASN A 215 -11.91 -7.99 -11.69
CA ASN A 215 -12.68 -7.16 -12.60
C ASN A 215 -12.38 -7.48 -14.04
N SER A 216 -13.38 -7.32 -14.90
CA SER A 216 -13.17 -7.28 -16.33
C SER A 216 -12.39 -6.02 -16.75
N GLN A 217 -11.69 -6.08 -17.88
CA GLN A 217 -10.99 -4.92 -18.43
C GLN A 217 -11.92 -3.69 -18.63
N ASN A 218 -13.19 -3.92 -18.96
CA ASN A 218 -14.15 -2.83 -19.14
C ASN A 218 -14.46 -2.10 -17.81
N GLU A 219 -14.52 -2.83 -16.70
CA GLU A 219 -14.72 -2.25 -15.37
C GLU A 219 -13.46 -1.51 -14.86
N GLN A 220 -12.28 -1.87 -15.34
CA GLN A 220 -11.03 -1.20 -14.98
C GLN A 220 -10.82 0.14 -15.72
N LYS A 221 -11.37 0.32 -16.93
CA LYS A 221 -11.16 1.51 -17.77
C LYS A 221 -11.41 2.86 -17.06
N PRO A 222 -12.52 3.06 -16.32
CA PRO A 222 -12.75 4.33 -15.61
C PRO A 222 -11.63 4.65 -14.61
N PHE A 223 -11.16 3.64 -13.86
CA PHE A 223 -10.04 3.80 -12.91
C PHE A 223 -8.75 4.18 -13.64
N ILE A 224 -8.42 3.46 -14.72
CA ILE A 224 -7.21 3.70 -15.52
C ILE A 224 -7.20 5.16 -16.01
N GLY A 225 -8.34 5.66 -16.47
CA GLY A 225 -8.48 7.05 -16.93
C GLY A 225 -8.21 8.07 -15.83
N LEU A 226 -8.77 7.89 -14.63
CA LEU A 226 -8.57 8.79 -13.50
C LEU A 226 -7.13 8.71 -12.97
N VAL A 227 -6.62 7.49 -12.78
CA VAL A 227 -5.24 7.29 -12.29
C VAL A 227 -4.23 7.90 -13.27
N ALA A 228 -4.43 7.73 -14.59
CA ALA A 228 -3.55 8.34 -15.59
C ALA A 228 -3.54 9.88 -15.51
N GLN A 229 -4.68 10.51 -15.23
CA GLN A 229 -4.75 11.95 -14.99
C GLN A 229 -3.96 12.36 -13.75
N ILE A 230 -4.13 11.63 -12.63
CA ILE A 230 -3.38 11.87 -11.39
C ILE A 230 -1.88 11.72 -11.64
N LEU A 231 -1.45 10.62 -12.28
CA LEU A 231 -0.04 10.36 -12.59
C LEU A 231 0.56 11.45 -13.47
N THR A 232 -0.20 11.97 -14.44
CA THR A 232 0.22 13.07 -15.31
C THR A 232 0.39 14.34 -14.50
N ALA A 233 -0.60 14.74 -13.71
CA ALA A 233 -0.54 15.94 -12.88
C ALA A 233 0.63 15.88 -11.89
N LYS A 234 0.80 14.75 -11.18
CA LYS A 234 1.86 14.57 -10.19
C LYS A 234 3.26 14.38 -10.81
N LYS A 235 3.35 13.97 -12.08
CA LYS A 235 4.63 13.93 -12.81
C LYS A 235 5.17 15.34 -13.05
N ASP A 236 4.30 16.28 -13.41
CA ASP A 236 4.67 17.67 -13.68
C ASP A 236 4.86 18.45 -12.37
N ASN A 237 4.00 18.20 -11.38
CA ASN A 237 4.10 18.75 -10.04
C ASN A 237 3.71 17.68 -9.00
N PRO A 238 4.66 17.06 -8.28
CA PRO A 238 4.37 16.04 -7.26
C PRO A 238 3.42 16.49 -6.14
N GLN A 239 3.26 17.80 -5.96
CA GLN A 239 2.32 18.43 -5.00
C GLN A 239 1.02 18.92 -5.68
N ALA A 240 0.74 18.50 -6.92
CA ALA A 240 -0.51 18.85 -7.59
C ALA A 240 -1.71 18.40 -6.76
N ASP A 241 -2.71 19.26 -6.66
CA ASP A 241 -3.99 18.93 -6.05
C ASP A 241 -4.76 17.96 -6.97
N THR A 242 -4.93 16.75 -6.50
CA THR A 242 -5.64 15.66 -7.19
C THR A 242 -6.80 15.10 -6.37
N ILE A 243 -7.18 15.77 -5.27
CA ILE A 243 -8.20 15.33 -4.32
C ILE A 243 -9.52 14.99 -5.02
N ALA A 244 -9.97 15.82 -5.97
CA ALA A 244 -11.21 15.57 -6.69
C ALA A 244 -11.18 14.25 -7.49
N LEU A 245 -10.06 13.93 -8.15
CA LEU A 245 -9.87 12.68 -8.89
C LEU A 245 -9.76 11.48 -7.94
N GLU A 246 -9.11 11.66 -6.79
CA GLU A 246 -8.98 10.62 -5.76
C GLU A 246 -10.35 10.28 -5.14
N VAL A 247 -11.20 11.29 -4.91
CA VAL A 247 -12.60 11.09 -4.48
C VAL A 247 -13.41 10.31 -5.53
N GLU A 248 -13.24 10.62 -6.82
CA GLU A 248 -13.90 9.85 -7.88
C GLU A 248 -13.44 8.38 -7.89
N ILE A 249 -12.15 8.12 -7.67
CA ILE A 249 -11.63 6.76 -7.51
C ILE A 249 -12.28 6.08 -6.31
N ASP A 250 -12.41 6.72 -5.16
CA ASP A 250 -13.07 6.16 -3.98
C ASP A 250 -14.51 5.76 -4.28
N GLN A 251 -15.28 6.61 -4.97
CA GLN A 251 -16.66 6.30 -5.37
C GLN A 251 -16.72 5.09 -6.32
N LEU A 252 -15.80 4.99 -7.28
CA LEU A 252 -15.70 3.81 -8.13
C LEU A 252 -15.35 2.55 -7.33
N VAL A 253 -14.45 2.65 -6.35
CA VAL A 253 -14.09 1.53 -5.45
C VAL A 253 -15.30 1.11 -4.62
N TYR A 254 -16.04 2.03 -4.01
CA TYR A 254 -17.24 1.71 -3.23
C TYR A 254 -18.28 0.95 -4.07
N LYS A 255 -18.55 1.43 -5.28
CA LYS A 255 -19.44 0.76 -6.23
C LYS A 255 -18.92 -0.62 -6.61
N LEU A 256 -17.62 -0.76 -6.85
CA LEU A 256 -16.97 -2.00 -7.23
C LEU A 256 -17.10 -3.08 -6.17
N TYR A 257 -17.02 -2.71 -4.90
CA TYR A 257 -17.18 -3.63 -3.76
C TYR A 257 -18.64 -3.74 -3.30
N GLY A 258 -19.58 -3.08 -3.97
CA GLY A 258 -21.00 -3.12 -3.64
C GLY A 258 -21.30 -2.63 -2.23
N LEU A 259 -20.67 -1.52 -1.82
CA LEU A 259 -20.90 -0.93 -0.50
C LEU A 259 -22.25 -0.23 -0.46
N THR A 260 -22.96 -0.33 0.67
CA THR A 260 -24.13 0.49 0.98
C THR A 260 -23.71 1.88 1.47
N ASP A 261 -24.64 2.83 1.51
CA ASP A 261 -24.38 4.18 2.02
C ASP A 261 -23.90 4.16 3.49
N GLU A 262 -24.44 3.23 4.31
CA GLU A 262 -24.00 3.06 5.69
C GLU A 262 -22.57 2.50 5.78
N GLU A 263 -22.21 1.58 4.89
CA GLU A 263 -20.84 1.02 4.82
C GLU A 263 -19.85 2.07 4.34
N ILE A 264 -20.25 2.93 3.38
CA ILE A 264 -19.44 4.07 2.92
C ILE A 264 -19.20 5.05 4.07
N ALA A 265 -20.24 5.39 4.83
CA ALA A 265 -20.10 6.27 5.98
C ALA A 265 -19.09 5.73 7.02
N ILE A 266 -19.09 4.41 7.29
CA ILE A 266 -18.12 3.76 8.19
C ILE A 266 -16.69 3.94 7.66
N VAL A 267 -16.47 3.75 6.35
CA VAL A 267 -15.15 3.93 5.73
C VAL A 267 -14.70 5.38 5.86
N GLU A 268 -15.54 6.34 5.48
CA GLU A 268 -15.21 7.77 5.50
C GLU A 268 -14.90 8.28 6.92
N GLU A 269 -15.68 7.87 7.93
CA GLU A 269 -15.43 8.22 9.32
C GLU A 269 -14.13 7.61 9.89
N SER A 270 -13.72 6.46 9.37
CA SER A 270 -12.54 5.74 9.89
C SER A 270 -11.22 6.24 9.34
N VAL A 271 -11.23 6.95 8.21
CA VAL A 271 -10.02 7.36 7.45
C VAL A 271 -9.91 8.89 7.36
N GLY A 272 -10.97 9.63 7.73
CA GLY A 272 -11.07 11.09 7.72
C GLY A 272 -10.21 11.82 8.74
#